data_6b8d43604033f46e8e2ff5c30276855f
#
_entry.id   6b8d43604033f46e8e2ff5c30276855f
#
_cell.length_a   1.000
_cell.length_b   1.000
_cell.length_c   1.000
_cell.angle_alpha   90.00
_cell.angle_beta   90.00
_cell.angle_gamma   90.00
#
_symmetry.space_group_name_H-M   'P 1'
#
loop_
_entity.id
_entity.type
_entity.pdbx_description
1 polymer ?
#
loop_
_entity_poly.entity_id
_entity_poly.type
_entity_poly.pdbx_seq_one_letter_code
_entity_poly.pdbx_strand_id
1 'polypeptide(L)'
;MLEPTTPREAVENYIDDIKHELAATTVANHRYRLEQFIQWSDEAGIDDMNSITGRKLQEFKTWKQGTVAKVTLKNHLSTLRQFIEFCEDTNTVPTGVGRKIRLPTMQLGEDVNDTFLMAKEADQILDYCDKYEYATLRHTVFHILWHTGMRSGALRGLDVNDFDSHNGLLSIRHRPESDTPLKNKQRTERDVVIADELVTLIEDHLDMHHPYVDDDHGRTPLIGTRAGRMEQTTLQRNIYTLTRPCHYTNECPHDRDIQE
;
A
#
# COMPACT_ATOMS: atom_id res chain seq x y z
N MET A 1 -21.61 3.66 -33.77
CA MET A 1 -20.61 2.88 -34.57
C MET A 1 -19.43 2.69 -33.63
N LEU A 2 -18.86 1.49 -33.54
CA LEU A 2 -17.67 1.28 -32.68
C LEU A 2 -16.46 1.93 -33.36
N GLU A 3 -15.60 2.58 -32.56
CA GLU A 3 -14.38 3.19 -33.05
C GLU A 3 -13.19 2.25 -32.83
N PRO A 4 -12.39 1.93 -33.87
CA PRO A 4 -11.20 1.08 -33.73
C PRO A 4 -10.22 1.73 -32.77
N THR A 5 -9.81 0.99 -31.75
CA THR A 5 -8.90 1.47 -30.69
C THR A 5 -8.07 0.30 -30.21
N THR A 6 -6.75 0.47 -30.09
CA THR A 6 -5.88 -0.59 -29.56
C THR A 6 -6.10 -0.76 -28.04
N PRO A 7 -5.84 -1.96 -27.48
CA PRO A 7 -5.92 -2.17 -26.03
C PRO A 7 -5.09 -1.15 -25.22
N ARG A 8 -3.91 -0.80 -25.71
CA ARG A 8 -3.02 0.18 -25.05
C ARG A 8 -3.61 1.58 -25.05
N GLU A 9 -4.09 2.07 -26.19
CA GLU A 9 -4.73 3.39 -26.29
C GLU A 9 -5.99 3.46 -25.43
N ALA A 10 -6.81 2.42 -25.43
CA ALA A 10 -8.01 2.36 -24.58
C ALA A 10 -7.66 2.43 -23.10
N VAL A 11 -6.60 1.74 -22.66
CA VAL A 11 -6.13 1.80 -21.26
C VAL A 11 -5.62 3.20 -20.92
N GLU A 12 -4.84 3.85 -21.79
CA GLU A 12 -4.36 5.21 -21.52
C GLU A 12 -5.53 6.20 -21.43
N ASN A 13 -6.52 6.11 -22.31
CA ASN A 13 -7.73 6.93 -22.25
C ASN A 13 -8.49 6.74 -20.94
N TYR A 14 -8.63 5.48 -20.49
CA TYR A 14 -9.25 5.19 -19.19
C TYR A 14 -8.45 5.75 -18.02
N ILE A 15 -7.14 5.61 -18.02
CA ILE A 15 -6.27 6.14 -16.97
C ILE A 15 -6.34 7.67 -16.94
N ASP A 16 -6.42 8.31 -18.10
CA ASP A 16 -6.57 9.77 -18.20
C ASP A 16 -7.92 10.25 -17.68
N ASP A 17 -8.99 9.49 -17.86
CA ASP A 17 -10.31 9.78 -17.32
C ASP A 17 -10.31 9.74 -15.79
N ILE A 18 -9.80 8.65 -15.19
CA ILE A 18 -9.85 8.44 -13.73
C ILE A 18 -8.82 9.24 -12.93
N LYS A 19 -7.74 9.77 -13.55
CA LYS A 19 -6.63 10.40 -12.82
C LYS A 19 -7.00 11.65 -12.03
N HIS A 20 -8.08 12.32 -12.44
CA HIS A 20 -8.57 13.54 -11.77
C HIS A 20 -9.60 13.25 -10.67
N GLU A 21 -10.16 12.04 -10.63
CA GLU A 21 -11.18 11.63 -9.66
C GLU A 21 -10.64 10.75 -8.55
N LEU A 22 -9.66 9.92 -8.88
CA LEU A 22 -9.12 8.92 -7.96
C LEU A 22 -7.76 9.33 -7.38
N ALA A 23 -7.44 8.78 -6.21
CA ALA A 23 -6.12 8.95 -5.60
C ALA A 23 -5.01 8.36 -6.49
N ALA A 24 -3.84 9.01 -6.54
CA ALA A 24 -2.71 8.60 -7.37
C ALA A 24 -2.33 7.10 -7.19
N THR A 25 -2.37 6.60 -5.95
CA THR A 25 -2.12 5.17 -5.66
C THR A 25 -3.17 4.25 -6.26
N THR A 26 -4.44 4.68 -6.35
CA THR A 26 -5.51 3.91 -6.99
C THR A 26 -5.30 3.88 -8.50
N VAL A 27 -4.98 5.02 -9.10
CA VAL A 27 -4.65 5.12 -10.54
C VAL A 27 -3.46 4.23 -10.89
N ALA A 28 -2.38 4.28 -10.11
CA ALA A 28 -1.21 3.42 -10.30
C ALA A 28 -1.57 1.92 -10.21
N ASN A 29 -2.45 1.54 -9.27
CA ASN A 29 -2.93 0.16 -9.15
C ASN A 29 -3.79 -0.27 -10.35
N HIS A 30 -4.63 0.64 -10.89
CA HIS A 30 -5.40 0.35 -12.11
C HIS A 30 -4.48 0.15 -13.30
N ARG A 31 -3.50 1.06 -13.51
CA ARG A 31 -2.49 0.93 -14.55
C ARG A 31 -1.74 -0.40 -14.47
N TYR A 32 -1.21 -0.75 -13.29
CA TYR A 32 -0.49 -2.01 -13.06
C TYR A 32 -1.34 -3.24 -13.42
N ARG A 33 -2.63 -3.24 -13.03
CA ARG A 33 -3.53 -4.36 -13.30
C ARG A 33 -3.90 -4.44 -14.78
N LEU A 34 -4.10 -3.31 -15.45
CA LEU A 34 -4.47 -3.26 -16.86
C LEU A 34 -3.28 -3.52 -17.78
N GLU A 35 -2.04 -3.29 -17.34
CA GLU A 35 -0.85 -3.74 -18.09
C GLU A 35 -0.85 -5.26 -18.31
N GLN A 36 -1.42 -6.02 -17.38
CA GLN A 36 -1.61 -7.48 -17.54
C GLN A 36 -2.65 -7.81 -18.63
N PHE A 37 -3.64 -6.95 -18.81
CA PHE A 37 -4.62 -7.11 -19.89
C PHE A 37 -3.99 -6.77 -21.25
N ILE A 38 -3.17 -5.71 -21.31
CA ILE A 38 -2.41 -5.36 -22.53
C ILE A 38 -1.48 -6.52 -22.92
N GLN A 39 -0.69 -7.02 -21.96
CA GLN A 39 0.21 -8.16 -22.23
C GLN A 39 -0.55 -9.36 -22.80
N TRP A 40 -1.66 -9.74 -22.18
CA TRP A 40 -2.49 -10.84 -22.66
C TRP A 40 -3.07 -10.55 -24.05
N SER A 41 -3.49 -9.32 -24.32
CA SER A 41 -4.02 -8.91 -25.63
C SER A 41 -2.97 -9.06 -26.73
N ASP A 42 -1.72 -8.66 -26.45
CA ASP A 42 -0.58 -8.82 -27.37
C ASP A 42 -0.33 -10.32 -27.66
N GLU A 43 -0.31 -11.18 -26.62
CA GLU A 43 -0.13 -12.63 -26.74
C GLU A 43 -1.28 -13.31 -27.53
N ALA A 44 -2.51 -12.79 -27.38
CA ALA A 44 -3.73 -13.31 -28.02
C ALA A 44 -3.96 -12.72 -29.43
N GLY A 45 -3.10 -11.82 -29.91
CA GLY A 45 -3.24 -11.15 -31.20
C GLY A 45 -4.47 -10.26 -31.28
N ILE A 46 -4.80 -9.56 -30.20
CA ILE A 46 -5.92 -8.61 -30.10
C ILE A 46 -5.37 -7.21 -30.28
N ASP A 47 -5.53 -6.63 -31.43
CA ASP A 47 -5.09 -5.30 -31.83
C ASP A 47 -6.22 -4.26 -31.88
N ASP A 48 -7.48 -4.70 -31.77
CA ASP A 48 -8.67 -3.85 -31.76
C ASP A 48 -9.64 -4.25 -30.64
N MET A 49 -9.97 -3.30 -29.77
CA MET A 49 -10.93 -3.45 -28.67
C MET A 49 -12.33 -3.81 -29.14
N ASN A 50 -12.73 -3.44 -30.36
CA ASN A 50 -14.02 -3.82 -30.95
C ASN A 50 -14.21 -5.34 -31.02
N SER A 51 -13.11 -6.10 -31.06
CA SER A 51 -13.10 -7.56 -31.11
C SER A 51 -13.29 -8.21 -29.73
N ILE A 52 -13.32 -7.43 -28.65
CA ILE A 52 -13.48 -7.95 -27.28
C ILE A 52 -14.90 -8.48 -27.07
N THR A 53 -14.98 -9.72 -26.65
CA THR A 53 -16.23 -10.43 -26.34
C THR A 53 -16.17 -11.04 -24.96
N GLY A 54 -17.33 -11.45 -24.42
CA GLY A 54 -17.37 -12.16 -23.13
C GLY A 54 -16.54 -13.45 -23.12
N ARG A 55 -16.36 -14.10 -24.30
CA ARG A 55 -15.51 -15.29 -24.44
C ARG A 55 -14.03 -14.91 -24.28
N LYS A 56 -13.56 -13.87 -24.95
CA LYS A 56 -12.19 -13.38 -24.80
C LYS A 56 -11.87 -12.93 -23.38
N LEU A 57 -12.82 -12.28 -22.69
CA LEU A 57 -12.66 -11.93 -21.28
C LEU A 57 -12.59 -13.15 -20.35
N GLN A 58 -13.29 -14.23 -20.70
CA GLN A 58 -13.16 -15.50 -19.98
C GLN A 58 -11.79 -16.15 -20.26
N GLU A 59 -11.25 -16.04 -21.47
CA GLU A 59 -9.90 -16.51 -21.83
C GLU A 59 -8.83 -15.74 -21.04
N PHE A 60 -8.94 -14.41 -20.92
CA PHE A 60 -8.09 -13.61 -20.02
C PHE A 60 -8.13 -14.08 -18.57
N LYS A 61 -9.35 -14.32 -18.04
CA LYS A 61 -9.51 -14.84 -16.69
C LYS A 61 -8.78 -16.18 -16.51
N THR A 62 -8.92 -17.09 -17.48
CA THR A 62 -8.26 -18.40 -17.45
C THR A 62 -6.74 -18.26 -17.54
N TRP A 63 -6.25 -17.38 -18.40
CA TRP A 63 -4.83 -17.06 -18.53
C TRP A 63 -4.23 -16.56 -17.22
N LYS A 64 -4.97 -15.72 -16.47
CA LYS A 64 -4.53 -15.18 -15.18
C LYS A 64 -4.74 -16.13 -14.01
N GLN A 65 -5.69 -17.04 -14.10
CA GLN A 65 -6.03 -18.00 -13.06
C GLN A 65 -4.88 -19.00 -12.86
N GLY A 66 -4.50 -19.23 -11.59
CA GLY A 66 -3.37 -20.10 -11.23
C GLY A 66 -2.00 -19.39 -11.19
N THR A 67 -1.88 -18.19 -11.78
CA THR A 67 -0.66 -17.39 -11.68
C THR A 67 -0.65 -16.42 -10.49
N VAL A 68 -1.82 -16.17 -9.89
CA VAL A 68 -2.01 -15.26 -8.77
C VAL A 68 -3.01 -15.81 -7.75
N ALA A 69 -2.94 -15.34 -6.51
CA ALA A 69 -3.92 -15.66 -5.48
C ALA A 69 -5.34 -15.23 -5.89
N LYS A 70 -6.36 -15.92 -5.37
CA LYS A 70 -7.78 -15.70 -5.69
C LYS A 70 -8.24 -14.26 -5.43
N VAL A 71 -7.79 -13.64 -4.32
CA VAL A 71 -8.08 -12.24 -4.01
C VAL A 71 -7.42 -11.28 -5.02
N THR A 72 -6.21 -11.58 -5.46
CA THR A 72 -5.52 -10.80 -6.49
C THR A 72 -6.25 -10.92 -7.83
N LEU A 73 -6.67 -12.11 -8.22
CA LEU A 73 -7.50 -12.33 -9.42
C LEU A 73 -8.80 -11.53 -9.37
N LYS A 74 -9.50 -11.55 -8.22
CA LYS A 74 -10.72 -10.75 -8.00
C LYS A 74 -10.45 -9.27 -8.24
N ASN A 75 -9.34 -8.74 -7.70
CA ASN A 75 -8.96 -7.33 -7.86
C ASN A 75 -8.63 -6.97 -9.32
N HIS A 76 -7.89 -7.84 -10.04
CA HIS A 76 -7.62 -7.66 -11.48
C HIS A 76 -8.91 -7.62 -12.29
N LEU A 77 -9.80 -8.58 -12.08
CA LEU A 77 -11.08 -8.67 -12.80
C LEU A 77 -12.03 -7.52 -12.43
N SER A 78 -11.99 -7.01 -11.20
CA SER A 78 -12.77 -5.84 -10.79
C SER A 78 -12.32 -4.59 -11.53
N THR A 79 -11.01 -4.35 -11.62
CA THR A 79 -10.45 -3.25 -12.40
C THR A 79 -10.75 -3.41 -13.90
N LEU A 80 -10.59 -4.62 -14.42
CA LEU A 80 -10.91 -4.90 -15.83
C LEU A 80 -12.39 -4.63 -16.13
N ARG A 81 -13.30 -4.97 -15.22
CA ARG A 81 -14.73 -4.68 -15.41
C ARG A 81 -14.98 -3.19 -15.53
N GLN A 82 -14.42 -2.36 -14.63
CA GLN A 82 -14.57 -0.90 -14.69
C GLN A 82 -14.00 -0.33 -15.99
N PHE A 83 -12.84 -0.82 -16.42
CA PHE A 83 -12.23 -0.44 -17.69
C PHE A 83 -13.11 -0.81 -18.90
N ILE A 84 -13.67 -2.03 -18.93
CA ILE A 84 -14.56 -2.45 -20.04
C ILE A 84 -15.87 -1.65 -20.03
N GLU A 85 -16.44 -1.32 -18.86
CA GLU A 85 -17.61 -0.46 -18.74
C GLU A 85 -17.30 0.94 -19.29
N PHE A 86 -16.16 1.54 -19.00
CA PHE A 86 -15.70 2.77 -19.65
C PHE A 86 -15.58 2.62 -21.18
N CYS A 87 -15.02 1.52 -21.66
CA CYS A 87 -14.94 1.26 -23.11
C CYS A 87 -16.32 1.08 -23.77
N GLU A 88 -17.32 0.58 -23.04
CA GLU A 88 -18.71 0.56 -23.50
C GLU A 88 -19.29 1.95 -23.66
N ASP A 89 -19.07 2.80 -22.64
CA ASP A 89 -19.58 4.18 -22.61
C ASP A 89 -18.94 5.06 -23.69
N THR A 90 -17.68 4.77 -24.04
CA THR A 90 -16.94 5.44 -25.13
C THR A 90 -17.12 4.77 -26.50
N ASN A 91 -18.01 3.81 -26.64
CA ASN A 91 -18.25 3.04 -27.88
C ASN A 91 -17.01 2.34 -28.45
N THR A 92 -16.07 1.96 -27.58
CA THR A 92 -14.84 1.21 -27.95
C THR A 92 -15.09 -0.30 -27.93
N VAL A 93 -16.05 -0.79 -27.13
CA VAL A 93 -16.51 -2.18 -27.11
C VAL A 93 -18.03 -2.27 -27.17
N PRO A 94 -18.62 -3.42 -27.58
CA PRO A 94 -20.07 -3.57 -27.57
C PRO A 94 -20.66 -3.50 -26.16
N THR A 95 -21.79 -2.84 -25.98
CA THR A 95 -22.48 -2.70 -24.71
C THR A 95 -22.82 -4.05 -24.06
N GLY A 96 -22.64 -4.14 -22.74
CA GLY A 96 -22.98 -5.32 -21.92
C GLY A 96 -21.89 -6.39 -21.86
N VAL A 97 -20.70 -6.12 -22.40
CA VAL A 97 -19.55 -7.05 -22.33
C VAL A 97 -18.94 -7.06 -20.93
N GLY A 98 -18.83 -5.93 -20.25
CA GLY A 98 -18.28 -5.81 -18.89
C GLY A 98 -19.06 -6.65 -17.87
N ARG A 99 -20.38 -6.71 -18.00
CA ARG A 99 -21.26 -7.54 -17.14
C ARG A 99 -21.00 -9.05 -17.27
N LYS A 100 -20.33 -9.49 -18.34
CA LYS A 100 -19.94 -10.88 -18.55
C LYS A 100 -18.69 -11.29 -17.76
N ILE A 101 -17.96 -10.33 -17.20
CA ILE A 101 -16.82 -10.59 -16.32
C ILE A 101 -17.35 -11.13 -14.98
N ARG A 102 -17.14 -12.42 -14.74
CA ARG A 102 -17.54 -13.08 -13.48
C ARG A 102 -16.38 -13.04 -12.48
N LEU A 103 -16.57 -12.24 -11.42
CA LEU A 103 -15.61 -12.20 -10.32
C LEU A 103 -15.61 -13.54 -9.55
N PRO A 104 -14.45 -14.00 -9.05
CA PRO A 104 -14.40 -15.12 -8.14
C PRO A 104 -15.23 -14.86 -6.88
N THR A 105 -16.04 -15.84 -6.47
CA THR A 105 -16.73 -15.77 -5.19
C THR A 105 -15.74 -16.04 -4.08
N MET A 106 -15.63 -15.14 -3.11
CA MET A 106 -14.78 -15.30 -1.94
C MET A 106 -15.58 -15.96 -0.82
N GLN A 107 -14.98 -16.92 -0.14
CA GLN A 107 -15.52 -17.44 1.12
C GLN A 107 -15.15 -16.50 2.27
N LEU A 108 -15.86 -16.61 3.37
CA LEU A 108 -15.55 -15.81 4.56
C LEU A 108 -14.11 -16.14 5.03
N GLY A 109 -13.29 -15.12 5.15
CA GLY A 109 -11.88 -15.25 5.56
C GLY A 109 -10.87 -15.45 4.40
N GLU A 110 -11.29 -15.80 3.17
CA GLU A 110 -10.33 -15.96 2.05
C GLU A 110 -9.63 -14.66 1.62
N ASP A 111 -10.15 -13.50 2.00
CA ASP A 111 -9.58 -12.18 1.72
C ASP A 111 -8.84 -11.56 2.93
N VAL A 112 -8.78 -12.31 4.02
CA VAL A 112 -8.06 -11.93 5.25
C VAL A 112 -6.69 -12.61 5.25
N ASN A 113 -5.65 -11.84 5.52
CA ASN A 113 -4.34 -12.42 5.83
C ASN A 113 -4.29 -12.67 7.34
N ASP A 114 -4.35 -13.92 7.75
CA ASP A 114 -4.29 -14.35 9.15
C ASP A 114 -2.86 -14.31 9.73
N THR A 115 -1.89 -13.85 8.95
CA THR A 115 -0.52 -13.65 9.45
C THR A 115 -0.47 -12.35 10.24
N PHE A 116 -0.37 -12.46 11.53
CA PHE A 116 -0.21 -11.34 12.47
C PHE A 116 0.89 -11.65 13.49
N LEU A 117 1.49 -10.60 14.00
CA LEU A 117 2.52 -10.70 15.02
C LEU A 117 1.86 -11.00 16.37
N MET A 118 2.29 -12.08 17.04
CA MET A 118 1.80 -12.40 18.38
C MET A 118 2.42 -11.45 19.41
N ALA A 119 1.70 -11.18 20.51
CA ALA A 119 2.18 -10.30 21.58
C ALA A 119 3.57 -10.71 22.09
N LYS A 120 3.79 -12.01 22.32
CA LYS A 120 5.09 -12.53 22.75
C LYS A 120 6.23 -12.23 21.78
N GLU A 121 5.96 -12.28 20.47
CA GLU A 121 6.96 -11.97 19.43
C GLU A 121 7.24 -10.45 19.41
N ALA A 122 6.19 -9.65 19.57
CA ALA A 122 6.35 -8.19 19.66
C ALA A 122 7.16 -7.78 20.90
N ASP A 123 6.90 -8.38 22.05
CA ASP A 123 7.68 -8.15 23.27
C ASP A 123 9.16 -8.50 23.06
N GLN A 124 9.47 -9.63 22.42
CA GLN A 124 10.85 -10.02 22.10
C GLN A 124 11.53 -9.02 21.14
N ILE A 125 10.79 -8.49 20.17
CA ILE A 125 11.30 -7.46 19.25
C ILE A 125 11.57 -6.16 20.00
N LEU A 126 10.67 -5.74 20.88
CA LEU A 126 10.84 -4.54 21.70
C LEU A 126 12.04 -4.67 22.64
N ASP A 127 12.18 -5.80 23.36
CA ASP A 127 13.33 -6.11 24.21
C ASP A 127 14.65 -6.06 23.43
N TYR A 128 14.64 -6.60 22.20
CA TYR A 128 15.80 -6.55 21.32
C TYR A 128 16.14 -5.11 20.92
N CYS A 129 15.13 -4.32 20.53
CA CYS A 129 15.32 -2.93 20.15
C CYS A 129 15.81 -2.09 21.30
N ASP A 130 15.24 -2.25 22.51
CA ASP A 130 15.64 -1.54 23.73
C ASP A 130 17.13 -1.79 24.05
N LYS A 131 17.58 -3.00 23.82
CA LYS A 131 18.95 -3.41 24.15
C LYS A 131 19.98 -3.04 23.07
N TYR A 132 19.64 -3.15 21.80
CA TYR A 132 20.60 -3.08 20.70
C TYR A 132 20.34 -1.98 19.67
N GLU A 133 19.12 -1.48 19.58
CA GLU A 133 18.71 -0.48 18.60
C GLU A 133 17.94 0.67 19.26
N TYR A 134 18.24 1.01 20.53
CA TYR A 134 17.50 1.98 21.31
C TYR A 134 17.36 3.34 20.57
N ALA A 135 16.13 3.86 20.55
CA ALA A 135 15.75 5.12 19.93
C ALA A 135 16.11 5.29 18.44
N THR A 136 16.59 4.20 17.78
CA THR A 136 16.79 4.27 16.32
C THR A 136 15.46 4.47 15.59
N LEU A 137 15.52 4.97 14.35
CA LEU A 137 14.35 5.11 13.49
C LEU A 137 13.49 3.84 13.42
N ARG A 138 14.13 2.67 13.36
CA ARG A 138 13.46 1.37 13.24
C ARG A 138 12.74 1.01 14.54
N HIS A 139 13.36 1.19 15.69
CA HIS A 139 12.75 1.00 17.00
C HIS A 139 11.53 1.91 17.17
N THR A 140 11.68 3.20 16.95
CA THR A 140 10.62 4.19 17.10
C THR A 140 9.43 3.91 16.18
N VAL A 141 9.68 3.56 14.92
CA VAL A 141 8.63 3.16 13.96
C VAL A 141 7.86 1.94 14.45
N PHE A 142 8.55 0.90 14.89
CA PHE A 142 7.89 -0.33 15.36
C PHE A 142 7.09 -0.08 16.63
N HIS A 143 7.65 0.62 17.60
CA HIS A 143 7.00 0.93 18.89
C HIS A 143 5.72 1.77 18.69
N ILE A 144 5.77 2.83 17.87
CA ILE A 144 4.58 3.63 17.55
C ILE A 144 3.50 2.76 16.89
N LEU A 145 3.86 1.97 15.87
CA LEU A 145 2.87 1.12 15.17
C LEU A 145 2.26 0.08 16.09
N TRP A 146 3.05 -0.57 16.94
CA TRP A 146 2.59 -1.61 17.85
C TRP A 146 1.63 -1.07 18.90
N HIS A 147 1.98 0.03 19.56
CA HIS A 147 1.17 0.59 20.67
C HIS A 147 -0.05 1.39 20.19
N THR A 148 -0.03 1.95 18.98
CA THR A 148 -1.13 2.79 18.50
C THR A 148 -2.05 2.09 17.50
N GLY A 149 -1.61 1.02 16.86
CA GLY A 149 -2.33 0.35 15.79
C GLY A 149 -2.62 1.25 14.58
N MET A 150 -1.91 2.38 14.45
CA MET A 150 -2.14 3.29 13.33
C MET A 150 -1.66 2.70 12.01
N ARG A 151 -2.29 3.13 10.91
CA ARG A 151 -1.83 2.72 9.58
C ARG A 151 -0.48 3.35 9.25
N SER A 152 0.34 2.64 8.51
CA SER A 152 1.66 3.11 8.05
C SER A 152 1.62 4.47 7.34
N GLY A 153 0.55 4.75 6.57
CA GLY A 153 0.35 6.06 5.95
C GLY A 153 0.07 7.17 6.96
N ALA A 154 -0.57 6.86 8.10
CA ALA A 154 -0.78 7.83 9.17
C ALA A 154 0.54 8.14 9.89
N LEU A 155 1.34 7.12 10.19
CA LEU A 155 2.68 7.30 10.77
C LEU A 155 3.58 8.14 9.87
N ARG A 156 3.62 7.85 8.55
CA ARG A 156 4.38 8.65 7.59
C ARG A 156 3.92 10.11 7.52
N GLY A 157 2.65 10.37 7.79
CA GLY A 157 2.05 11.70 7.73
C GLY A 157 2.36 12.57 8.95
N LEU A 158 2.88 12.00 10.04
CA LEU A 158 3.24 12.76 11.23
C LEU A 158 4.48 13.62 10.98
N ASP A 159 4.41 14.85 11.50
CA ASP A 159 5.52 15.78 11.60
C ASP A 159 5.98 15.88 13.04
N VAL A 160 7.17 16.44 13.28
CA VAL A 160 7.66 16.73 14.64
C VAL A 160 6.66 17.58 15.42
N ASN A 161 6.01 18.55 14.76
CA ASN A 161 4.99 19.42 15.39
C ASN A 161 3.65 18.69 15.68
N ASP A 162 3.45 17.49 15.19
CA ASP A 162 2.28 16.66 15.52
C ASP A 162 2.48 15.86 16.81
N PHE A 163 3.67 15.88 17.39
CA PHE A 163 4.01 15.25 18.65
C PHE A 163 4.02 16.30 19.76
N ASP A 164 3.10 16.13 20.72
CA ASP A 164 3.02 16.90 21.96
C ASP A 164 3.50 16.03 23.11
N SER A 165 4.77 16.17 23.47
CA SER A 165 5.39 15.39 24.54
C SER A 165 4.82 15.74 25.92
N HIS A 166 4.37 16.99 26.12
CA HIS A 166 3.82 17.41 27.41
C HIS A 166 2.50 16.72 27.74
N ASN A 167 1.65 16.52 26.71
CA ASN A 167 0.34 15.88 26.87
C ASN A 167 0.34 14.41 26.42
N GLY A 168 1.46 13.89 25.92
CA GLY A 168 1.58 12.52 25.41
C GLY A 168 0.66 12.28 24.21
N LEU A 169 0.65 13.16 23.22
CA LEU A 169 -0.28 13.11 22.09
C LEU A 169 0.44 13.01 20.74
N LEU A 170 -0.13 12.22 19.84
CA LEU A 170 0.18 12.21 18.41
C LEU A 170 -1.04 12.68 17.63
N SER A 171 -0.91 13.79 16.91
CA SER A 171 -1.98 14.43 16.12
C SER A 171 -2.00 13.93 14.69
N ILE A 172 -2.92 13.02 14.34
CA ILE A 172 -3.06 12.48 12.99
C ILE A 172 -3.93 13.42 12.16
N ARG A 173 -3.37 13.99 11.08
CA ARG A 173 -4.02 14.97 10.20
C ARG A 173 -3.97 14.55 8.75
N HIS A 174 -5.01 14.91 7.99
CA HIS A 174 -5.14 14.64 6.55
C HIS A 174 -4.57 15.81 5.75
N ARG A 175 -3.46 15.61 5.06
CA ARG A 175 -2.73 16.64 4.32
C ARG A 175 -2.42 16.17 2.90
N PRO A 176 -3.46 16.10 2.01
CA PRO A 176 -3.26 15.67 0.62
C PRO A 176 -2.40 16.63 -0.20
N GLU A 177 -2.40 17.91 0.14
CA GLU A 177 -1.61 18.95 -0.51
C GLU A 177 -0.10 18.80 -0.30
N SER A 178 0.30 18.00 0.66
CA SER A 178 1.68 17.69 0.98
C SER A 178 1.96 16.18 1.02
N ASP A 179 1.34 15.44 0.12
CA ASP A 179 1.53 14.01 -0.16
C ASP A 179 1.40 13.08 1.06
N THR A 180 0.67 13.53 2.08
CA THR A 180 0.35 12.72 3.27
C THR A 180 -1.16 12.57 3.49
N PRO A 181 -1.91 12.08 2.49
CA PRO A 181 -3.34 11.87 2.64
C PRO A 181 -3.64 10.68 3.56
N LEU A 182 -4.64 10.82 4.42
CA LEU A 182 -5.20 9.70 5.16
C LEU A 182 -6.17 8.89 4.29
N LYS A 183 -6.21 7.56 4.46
CA LYS A 183 -7.01 6.64 3.63
C LYS A 183 -8.50 7.02 3.58
N ASN A 184 -9.07 7.53 4.68
CA ASN A 184 -10.48 7.93 4.74
C ASN A 184 -10.63 9.45 4.90
N LYS A 185 -9.65 10.21 4.45
CA LYS A 185 -9.61 11.68 4.46
C LYS A 185 -9.82 12.21 5.90
N GLN A 186 -10.44 13.38 6.05
CA GLN A 186 -10.68 14.05 7.35
C GLN A 186 -11.41 13.19 8.38
N ARG A 187 -12.21 12.20 7.95
CA ARG A 187 -12.95 11.31 8.88
C ARG A 187 -12.06 10.47 9.79
N THR A 188 -10.78 10.39 9.52
CA THR A 188 -9.80 9.62 10.30
C THR A 188 -8.79 10.49 11.02
N GLU A 189 -8.95 11.80 10.97
CA GLU A 189 -8.19 12.71 11.82
C GLU A 189 -8.53 12.48 13.28
N ARG A 190 -7.52 12.42 14.10
CA ARG A 190 -7.66 12.19 15.54
C ARG A 190 -6.38 12.49 16.28
N ASP A 191 -6.49 12.69 17.58
CA ASP A 191 -5.37 12.68 18.50
C ASP A 191 -5.31 11.30 19.16
N VAL A 192 -4.11 10.77 19.27
CA VAL A 192 -3.84 9.47 19.90
C VAL A 192 -3.00 9.71 21.14
N VAL A 193 -3.54 9.35 22.28
CA VAL A 193 -2.79 9.36 23.54
C VAL A 193 -1.79 8.22 23.54
N ILE A 194 -0.56 8.49 23.92
CA ILE A 194 0.52 7.52 24.03
C ILE A 194 1.06 7.47 25.46
N ALA A 195 1.60 6.31 25.86
CA ALA A 195 2.18 6.11 27.17
C ALA A 195 3.51 6.87 27.35
N ASP A 196 3.85 7.21 28.58
CA ASP A 196 5.07 7.95 28.92
C ASP A 196 6.35 7.30 28.39
N GLU A 197 6.40 5.97 28.37
CA GLU A 197 7.52 5.21 27.79
C GLU A 197 7.71 5.50 26.30
N LEU A 198 6.61 5.59 25.55
CA LEU A 198 6.67 5.92 24.14
C LEU A 198 6.97 7.42 23.90
N VAL A 199 6.50 8.30 24.79
CA VAL A 199 6.88 9.72 24.79
C VAL A 199 8.39 9.84 24.92
N THR A 200 8.98 9.22 25.94
CA THR A 200 10.43 9.23 26.20
C THR A 200 11.21 8.69 24.98
N LEU A 201 10.76 7.56 24.43
CA LEU A 201 11.41 6.97 23.26
C LEU A 201 11.41 7.91 22.05
N ILE A 202 10.30 8.62 21.80
CA ILE A 202 10.19 9.58 20.70
C ILE A 202 11.10 10.78 20.94
N GLU A 203 11.15 11.32 22.17
CA GLU A 203 12.05 12.40 22.55
C GLU A 203 13.52 11.99 22.35
N ASP A 204 13.91 10.81 22.83
CA ASP A 204 15.26 10.28 22.66
C ASP A 204 15.61 10.05 21.17
N HIS A 205 14.63 9.59 20.37
CA HIS A 205 14.80 9.49 18.91
C HIS A 205 15.09 10.84 18.27
N LEU A 206 14.30 11.85 18.61
CA LEU A 206 14.47 13.20 18.11
C LEU A 206 15.83 13.78 18.49
N ASP A 207 16.27 13.57 19.72
CA ASP A 207 17.52 14.12 20.24
C ASP A 207 18.76 13.39 19.68
N MET A 208 18.73 12.06 19.57
CA MET A 208 19.92 11.26 19.26
C MET A 208 20.07 10.89 17.80
N HIS A 209 18.97 10.68 17.08
CA HIS A 209 19.02 10.03 15.77
C HIS A 209 18.27 10.77 14.65
N HIS A 210 17.42 11.74 15.00
CA HIS A 210 16.61 12.42 14.01
C HIS A 210 17.44 13.36 13.14
N PRO A 211 17.36 13.27 11.80
CA PRO A 211 18.20 14.09 10.91
C PRO A 211 17.74 15.53 10.77
N TYR A 212 16.51 15.87 11.18
CA TYR A 212 15.86 17.19 11.02
C TYR A 212 15.94 17.75 9.58
N VAL A 213 15.68 16.86 8.62
CA VAL A 213 15.61 17.20 7.19
C VAL A 213 14.16 17.35 6.79
N ASP A 214 13.82 18.49 6.22
CA ASP A 214 12.48 18.76 5.72
C ASP A 214 12.18 17.93 4.46
N ASP A 215 10.91 17.63 4.27
CA ASP A 215 10.41 17.05 3.02
C ASP A 215 10.26 18.11 1.91
N ASP A 216 9.87 17.69 0.72
CA ASP A 216 9.69 18.57 -0.46
C ASP A 216 8.62 19.66 -0.25
N HIS A 217 7.84 19.58 0.83
CA HIS A 217 6.82 20.55 1.22
C HIS A 217 7.25 21.45 2.39
N GLY A 218 8.52 21.40 2.80
CA GLY A 218 9.07 22.21 3.91
C GLY A 218 8.55 21.78 5.29
N ARG A 219 8.18 20.50 5.45
CA ARG A 219 7.69 19.92 6.70
C ARG A 219 8.73 18.96 7.26
N THR A 220 9.00 19.03 8.55
CA THR A 220 9.93 18.12 9.23
C THR A 220 9.16 16.86 9.67
N PRO A 221 9.30 15.70 8.99
CA PRO A 221 8.58 14.49 9.35
C PRO A 221 9.07 13.94 10.68
N LEU A 222 8.15 13.44 11.54
CA LEU A 222 8.52 12.80 12.81
C LEU A 222 9.40 11.55 12.57
N ILE A 223 9.09 10.81 11.52
CA ILE A 223 9.87 9.66 11.07
C ILE A 223 10.64 10.08 9.83
N GLY A 224 11.72 10.83 10.09
CA GLY A 224 12.58 11.42 9.07
C GLY A 224 13.76 10.53 8.65
N THR A 225 14.22 10.72 7.44
CA THR A 225 15.46 10.15 6.90
C THR A 225 16.37 11.27 6.40
N ARG A 226 17.60 10.96 6.03
CA ARG A 226 18.51 11.95 5.42
C ARG A 226 17.99 12.51 4.07
N ALA A 227 16.97 11.88 3.51
CA ALA A 227 16.28 12.32 2.30
C ALA A 227 14.90 12.97 2.60
N GLY A 228 14.64 13.39 3.84
CA GLY A 228 13.37 13.93 4.28
C GLY A 228 12.39 12.80 4.69
N ARG A 229 11.12 12.92 4.29
CA ARG A 229 10.05 11.99 4.67
C ARG A 229 10.31 10.56 4.18
N MET A 230 10.19 9.59 5.10
CA MET A 230 10.41 8.17 4.78
C MET A 230 9.41 7.67 3.73
N GLU A 231 9.93 7.00 2.71
CA GLU A 231 9.11 6.32 1.72
C GLU A 231 8.39 5.09 2.30
N GLN A 232 7.18 4.78 1.77
CA GLN A 232 6.37 3.64 2.20
C GLN A 232 7.13 2.31 2.10
N THR A 233 7.91 2.13 1.04
CA THR A 233 8.73 0.94 0.82
C THR A 233 9.84 0.80 1.84
N THR A 234 10.44 1.92 2.25
CA THR A 234 11.48 1.96 3.30
C THR A 234 10.88 1.62 4.67
N LEU A 235 9.70 2.16 4.99
CA LEU A 235 8.99 1.82 6.22
C LEU A 235 8.68 0.32 6.27
N GLN A 236 8.11 -0.24 5.19
CA GLN A 236 7.82 -1.68 5.10
C GLN A 236 9.08 -2.53 5.27
N ARG A 237 10.19 -2.14 4.64
CA ARG A 237 11.48 -2.85 4.76
C ARG A 237 11.97 -2.87 6.21
N ASN A 238 11.87 -1.75 6.93
CA ASN A 238 12.25 -1.68 8.34
C ASN A 238 11.41 -2.65 9.19
N ILE A 239 10.09 -2.68 9.01
CA ILE A 239 9.19 -3.60 9.71
C ILE A 239 9.52 -5.05 9.35
N TYR A 240 9.64 -5.38 8.06
CA TYR A 240 9.98 -6.75 7.64
C TYR A 240 11.33 -7.22 8.16
N THR A 241 12.30 -6.33 8.32
CA THR A 241 13.59 -6.67 8.92
C THR A 241 13.43 -7.02 10.40
N LEU A 242 12.74 -6.18 11.17
CA LEU A 242 12.52 -6.43 12.60
C LEU A 242 11.68 -7.66 12.87
N THR A 243 10.66 -7.93 12.06
CA THR A 243 9.75 -9.06 12.27
C THR A 243 10.30 -10.40 11.76
N ARG A 244 11.53 -10.43 11.22
CA ARG A 244 12.20 -11.69 10.92
C ARG A 244 12.70 -12.34 12.22
N PRO A 245 12.29 -13.59 12.55
CA PRO A 245 12.74 -14.24 13.79
C PRO A 245 14.27 -14.24 13.96
N CYS A 246 15.01 -14.51 12.88
CA CYS A 246 16.48 -14.50 12.91
C CYS A 246 17.11 -13.14 13.26
N HIS A 247 16.36 -12.03 13.13
CA HIS A 247 16.88 -10.70 13.47
C HIS A 247 16.99 -10.50 14.98
N TYR A 248 16.00 -10.97 15.75
CA TYR A 248 15.92 -10.73 17.19
C TYR A 248 16.19 -11.99 18.06
N THR A 249 16.09 -13.21 17.48
CA THR A 249 16.37 -14.45 18.19
C THR A 249 17.74 -15.06 17.86
N ASN A 250 18.41 -14.61 16.80
CA ASN A 250 19.58 -15.23 16.19
C ASN A 250 19.36 -16.69 15.72
N GLU A 251 18.11 -17.11 15.55
CA GLU A 251 17.72 -18.42 15.04
C GLU A 251 16.91 -18.25 13.76
N CYS A 252 17.37 -18.86 12.67
CA CYS A 252 16.63 -18.84 11.41
C CYS A 252 15.67 -20.04 11.35
N PRO A 253 14.34 -19.84 11.29
CA PRO A 253 13.37 -20.93 11.20
C PRO A 253 13.45 -21.72 9.87
N HIS A 254 14.29 -21.27 8.93
CA HIS A 254 14.48 -21.88 7.62
C HIS A 254 15.90 -22.39 7.39
N ASP A 255 16.73 -22.51 8.45
CA ASP A 255 18.13 -22.94 8.38
C ASP A 255 18.98 -22.15 7.35
N ARG A 256 18.67 -20.88 7.13
CA ARG A 256 19.45 -19.99 6.27
C ARG A 256 20.60 -19.40 7.07
N ASP A 257 21.72 -19.14 6.40
CA ASP A 257 22.79 -18.37 7.00
C ASP A 257 22.28 -16.96 7.34
N ILE A 258 22.48 -16.53 8.60
CA ILE A 258 21.96 -15.25 9.12
C ILE A 258 22.65 -14.05 8.44
N GLN A 259 23.75 -14.29 7.71
CA GLN A 259 24.51 -13.28 6.98
C GLN A 259 24.05 -13.06 5.53
N GLU A 260 23.09 -13.83 5.03
CA GLU A 260 22.41 -13.64 3.76
C GLU A 260 21.02 -12.98 3.95
#